data_70391d832f4eb2623712bdc37a9a53ba
#
_entry.id   70391d832f4eb2623712bdc37a9a53ba
#
_cell.length_a   1.000
_cell.length_b   1.000
_cell.length_c   1.000
_cell.angle_alpha   90.00
_cell.angle_beta   90.00
_cell.angle_gamma   90.00
#
_symmetry.space_group_name_H-M   'P 1'
#
loop_
_entity.id
_entity.type
_entity.pdbx_description
1 polymer ?
#
loop_
_entity_poly.entity_id
_entity_poly.type
_entity_poly.pdbx_seq_one_letter_code
_entity_poly.pdbx_strand_id
1 'polypeptide(L)'
;MEKKHLFSLRSLPIGKILLLFLLIYIALLAIPYIQHKNVSVSYQKKFAKQSFYSDTAGTERVAYINDNTDALLYRLHMLDEAKDEIILSTFDFNADKSGQDMMASLLHAADRGVSVRILVDGISGFLDVKRNPWFQALASHENVSIRIYNPINLLKPRNLQARMHDKYVIVDQKMYLLGGRNTTNLFLGDYSLSLIHISEPTRH
;
A
#
# COMPACT_ATOMS: atom_id res chain seq x y z
N MET A 1 -12.98 -61.36 -9.14
CA MET A 1 -13.52 -60.42 -8.13
C MET A 1 -12.38 -59.57 -7.61
N GLU A 2 -12.22 -58.38 -8.17
CA GLU A 2 -11.14 -57.45 -7.77
C GLU A 2 -11.61 -56.68 -6.51
N LYS A 3 -10.89 -56.83 -5.41
CA LYS A 3 -11.10 -56.06 -4.18
C LYS A 3 -10.60 -54.65 -4.41
N LYS A 4 -11.51 -53.70 -4.66
CA LYS A 4 -11.19 -52.26 -4.58
C LYS A 4 -10.79 -51.94 -3.14
N HIS A 5 -9.50 -51.67 -2.92
CA HIS A 5 -8.99 -51.11 -1.67
C HIS A 5 -9.51 -49.65 -1.57
N LEU A 6 -10.64 -49.43 -0.92
CA LEU A 6 -11.02 -48.11 -0.43
C LEU A 6 -9.95 -47.69 0.58
N PHE A 7 -9.21 -46.65 0.26
CA PHE A 7 -8.26 -46.01 1.16
C PHE A 7 -9.04 -45.46 2.37
N SER A 8 -8.92 -46.17 3.51
CA SER A 8 -9.58 -45.76 4.74
C SER A 8 -8.82 -44.57 5.36
N LEU A 9 -9.40 -43.39 5.32
CA LEU A 9 -8.90 -42.19 6.02
C LEU A 9 -8.72 -42.39 7.55
N ARG A 10 -9.33 -43.42 8.12
CA ARG A 10 -9.28 -43.73 9.56
C ARG A 10 -7.89 -44.25 10.05
N SER A 11 -6.98 -44.58 9.16
CA SER A 11 -5.64 -45.07 9.51
C SER A 11 -4.49 -44.06 9.35
N LEU A 12 -4.80 -42.86 8.90
CA LEU A 12 -3.77 -41.81 8.75
C LEU A 12 -3.52 -41.14 10.11
N PRO A 13 -2.26 -41.14 10.62
CA PRO A 13 -1.95 -40.40 11.84
C PRO A 13 -2.20 -38.93 11.64
N ILE A 14 -2.71 -38.25 12.68
CA ILE A 14 -3.13 -36.83 12.66
C ILE A 14 -2.07 -35.93 12.02
N GLY A 15 -0.78 -36.18 12.27
CA GLY A 15 0.32 -35.42 11.66
C GLY A 15 0.36 -35.47 10.13
N LYS A 16 0.02 -36.61 9.51
CA LYS A 16 -0.05 -36.72 8.04
C LYS A 16 -1.26 -35.97 7.47
N ILE A 17 -2.37 -35.96 8.19
CA ILE A 17 -3.57 -35.20 7.80
C ILE A 17 -3.26 -33.69 7.85
N LEU A 18 -2.64 -33.21 8.92
CA LEU A 18 -2.23 -31.81 9.06
C LEU A 18 -1.23 -31.40 7.97
N LEU A 19 -0.26 -32.27 7.67
CA LEU A 19 0.71 -32.03 6.60
C LEU A 19 0.00 -31.92 5.23
N LEU A 20 -0.95 -32.81 4.94
CA LEU A 20 -1.73 -32.76 3.70
C LEU A 20 -2.50 -31.43 3.57
N PHE A 21 -3.18 -30.98 4.64
CA PHE A 21 -3.85 -29.70 4.64
C PHE A 21 -2.90 -28.52 4.43
N LEU A 22 -1.72 -28.55 5.05
CA LEU A 22 -0.69 -27.55 4.84
C LEU A 22 -0.21 -27.51 3.38
N LEU A 23 0.04 -28.66 2.78
CA LEU A 23 0.47 -28.76 1.37
C LEU A 23 -0.61 -28.24 0.41
N ILE A 24 -1.88 -28.59 0.66
CA ILE A 24 -3.01 -28.05 -0.12
C ILE A 24 -3.08 -26.52 0.05
N TYR A 25 -2.93 -26.02 1.26
CA TYR A 25 -2.94 -24.59 1.52
C TYR A 25 -1.82 -23.85 0.77
N ILE A 26 -0.59 -24.40 0.80
CA ILE A 26 0.55 -23.87 0.04
C ILE A 26 0.27 -23.91 -1.48
N ALA A 27 -0.28 -25.01 -1.98
CA ALA A 27 -0.67 -25.11 -3.38
C ALA A 27 -1.70 -24.03 -3.79
N LEU A 28 -2.70 -23.77 -2.93
CA LEU A 28 -3.69 -22.71 -3.16
C LEU A 28 -3.05 -21.31 -3.17
N LEU A 29 -2.00 -21.07 -2.39
CA LEU A 29 -1.23 -19.82 -2.43
C LEU A 29 -0.48 -19.65 -3.76
N ALA A 30 -0.05 -20.73 -4.42
CA ALA A 30 0.68 -20.69 -5.68
C ALA A 30 -0.21 -20.45 -6.91
N ILE A 31 -1.52 -20.74 -6.84
CA ILE A 31 -2.45 -20.62 -7.98
C ILE A 31 -2.40 -19.25 -8.69
N PRO A 32 -2.35 -18.08 -8.00
CA PRO A 32 -2.30 -16.79 -8.68
C PRO A 32 -1.07 -16.59 -9.58
N TYR A 33 0.02 -17.30 -9.32
CA TYR A 33 1.25 -17.24 -10.13
C TYR A 33 1.16 -18.12 -11.39
N ILE A 34 0.31 -19.15 -11.35
CA ILE A 34 0.15 -20.09 -12.47
C ILE A 34 -0.91 -19.61 -13.45
N GLN A 35 -1.93 -18.91 -12.96
CA GLN A 35 -3.04 -18.42 -13.75
C GLN A 35 -2.78 -17.01 -14.28
N HIS A 36 -2.25 -16.92 -15.51
CA HIS A 36 -2.14 -15.64 -16.21
C HIS A 36 -3.43 -15.38 -17.00
N LYS A 37 -4.04 -14.23 -16.77
CA LYS A 37 -5.17 -13.76 -17.57
C LYS A 37 -4.64 -13.04 -18.80
N ASN A 38 -5.00 -13.52 -19.98
CA ASN A 38 -4.71 -12.80 -21.23
C ASN A 38 -5.47 -11.47 -21.26
N VAL A 39 -4.76 -10.42 -21.63
CA VAL A 39 -5.36 -9.09 -21.81
C VAL A 39 -6.21 -9.11 -23.10
N SER A 40 -7.46 -8.66 -23.01
CA SER A 40 -8.35 -8.63 -24.18
C SER A 40 -7.82 -7.69 -25.28
N VAL A 41 -8.11 -8.00 -26.55
CA VAL A 41 -7.72 -7.17 -27.69
C VAL A 41 -8.29 -5.74 -27.58
N SER A 42 -9.52 -5.61 -27.06
CA SER A 42 -10.15 -4.30 -26.84
C SER A 42 -9.39 -3.47 -25.79
N TYR A 43 -8.93 -4.10 -24.71
CA TYR A 43 -8.11 -3.45 -23.68
C TYR A 43 -6.75 -3.03 -24.26
N GLN A 44 -6.09 -3.92 -25.02
CA GLN A 44 -4.81 -3.59 -25.66
C GLN A 44 -4.93 -2.40 -26.63
N LYS A 45 -6.02 -2.33 -27.42
CA LYS A 45 -6.28 -1.19 -28.31
C LYS A 45 -6.50 0.11 -27.55
N LYS A 46 -7.26 0.07 -26.43
CA LYS A 46 -7.53 1.24 -25.58
C LYS A 46 -6.24 1.81 -24.97
N PHE A 47 -5.29 0.94 -24.64
CA PHE A 47 -4.01 1.30 -24.03
C PHE A 47 -2.84 1.16 -25.03
N ALA A 48 -3.11 1.36 -26.32
CA ALA A 48 -2.06 1.40 -27.32
C ALA A 48 -1.10 2.57 -27.06
N LYS A 49 0.18 2.37 -27.37
CA LYS A 49 1.25 3.37 -27.11
C LYS A 49 0.87 4.77 -27.60
N GLN A 50 0.24 4.86 -28.77
CA GLN A 50 -0.19 6.12 -29.39
C GLN A 50 -1.20 6.93 -28.54
N SER A 51 -1.94 6.27 -27.65
CA SER A 51 -2.91 6.93 -26.78
C SER A 51 -2.28 7.74 -25.65
N PHE A 52 -0.97 7.58 -25.41
CA PHE A 52 -0.24 8.19 -24.31
C PHE A 52 0.83 9.20 -24.77
N TYR A 53 0.91 9.44 -26.06
CA TYR A 53 1.87 10.39 -26.65
C TYR A 53 1.15 11.47 -27.43
N SER A 54 1.63 12.69 -27.30
CA SER A 54 1.23 13.85 -28.08
C SER A 54 2.46 14.48 -28.72
N ASP A 55 2.33 14.97 -29.94
CA ASP A 55 3.39 15.73 -30.61
C ASP A 55 3.49 17.18 -30.10
N THR A 56 2.53 17.60 -29.28
CA THR A 56 2.51 18.92 -28.65
C THR A 56 2.82 18.81 -27.17
N ALA A 57 3.67 19.71 -26.66
CA ALA A 57 3.93 19.81 -25.23
C ALA A 57 2.66 20.23 -24.46
N GLY A 58 2.34 19.50 -23.40
CA GLY A 58 1.27 19.85 -22.48
C GLY A 58 1.64 21.04 -21.56
N THR A 59 0.67 21.44 -20.76
CA THR A 59 0.85 22.47 -19.71
C THR A 59 1.41 21.91 -18.41
N GLU A 60 1.48 20.59 -18.31
CA GLU A 60 1.93 19.88 -17.13
C GLU A 60 3.38 20.24 -16.79
N ARG A 61 3.66 20.24 -15.50
CA ARG A 61 5.01 20.42 -14.95
C ARG A 61 5.39 19.17 -14.15
N VAL A 62 6.62 18.71 -14.34
CA VAL A 62 7.17 17.55 -13.65
C VAL A 62 8.38 17.98 -12.85
N ALA A 63 8.43 17.56 -11.57
CA ALA A 63 9.59 17.70 -10.71
C ALA A 63 10.06 16.32 -10.27
N TYR A 64 11.37 16.12 -10.21
CA TYR A 64 11.99 14.91 -9.66
C TYR A 64 12.47 15.18 -8.24
N ILE A 65 11.99 14.39 -7.28
CA ILE A 65 12.30 14.51 -5.86
C ILE A 65 13.17 13.33 -5.46
N ASN A 66 14.46 13.56 -5.23
CA ASN A 66 15.42 12.52 -4.92
C ASN A 66 15.60 12.30 -3.43
N ASP A 67 15.57 13.34 -2.63
CA ASP A 67 15.83 13.32 -1.19
C ASP A 67 14.60 12.91 -0.38
N ASN A 68 14.78 12.24 0.78
CA ASN A 68 13.68 11.79 1.63
C ASN A 68 13.05 12.92 2.43
N THR A 69 13.84 13.93 2.82
CA THR A 69 13.34 15.13 3.51
C THR A 69 12.47 15.94 2.59
N ASP A 70 12.94 16.21 1.38
CA ASP A 70 12.14 16.88 0.35
C ASP A 70 10.89 16.08 0.02
N ALA A 71 10.99 14.75 -0.04
CA ALA A 71 9.84 13.90 -0.31
C ALA A 71 8.75 13.99 0.77
N LEU A 72 9.10 14.19 2.03
CA LEU A 72 8.16 14.49 3.09
C LEU A 72 7.59 15.91 2.93
N LEU A 73 8.46 16.91 2.81
CA LEU A 73 8.06 18.32 2.73
C LEU A 73 7.11 18.59 1.56
N TYR A 74 7.40 18.05 0.37
CA TYR A 74 6.50 18.17 -0.79
C TYR A 74 5.14 17.54 -0.54
N ARG A 75 5.09 16.38 0.16
CA ARG A 75 3.80 15.78 0.55
C ARG A 75 3.02 16.69 1.48
N LEU A 76 3.64 17.17 2.56
CA LEU A 76 2.99 18.04 3.53
C LEU A 76 2.49 19.33 2.86
N HIS A 77 3.31 19.92 2.00
CA HIS A 77 2.93 21.12 1.24
C HIS A 77 1.74 20.85 0.31
N MET A 78 1.73 19.74 -0.44
CA MET A 78 0.60 19.37 -1.28
C MET A 78 -0.70 19.18 -0.48
N LEU A 79 -0.61 18.58 0.72
CA LEU A 79 -1.78 18.39 1.60
C LEU A 79 -2.28 19.73 2.15
N ASP A 80 -1.38 20.66 2.43
CA ASP A 80 -1.73 22.01 2.91
C ASP A 80 -2.44 22.84 1.84
N GLU A 81 -2.05 22.69 0.58
CA GLU A 81 -2.67 23.37 -0.58
C GLU A 81 -4.04 22.78 -1.00
N ALA A 82 -4.43 21.62 -0.47
CA ALA A 82 -5.66 20.93 -0.82
C ALA A 82 -6.92 21.77 -0.49
N LYS A 83 -7.89 21.78 -1.42
CA LYS A 83 -9.15 22.53 -1.31
C LYS A 83 -10.38 21.63 -1.35
N ASP A 84 -10.35 20.57 -2.15
CA ASP A 84 -11.51 19.72 -2.41
C ASP A 84 -11.29 18.27 -1.92
N GLU A 85 -10.23 17.61 -2.41
CA GLU A 85 -9.98 16.21 -2.06
C GLU A 85 -8.51 15.83 -1.99
N ILE A 86 -8.22 14.87 -1.11
CA ILE A 86 -6.93 14.18 -1.01
C ILE A 86 -7.18 12.69 -1.17
N ILE A 87 -6.41 12.03 -2.06
CA ILE A 87 -6.34 10.58 -2.17
C ILE A 87 -4.90 10.15 -1.86
N LEU A 88 -4.73 9.42 -0.77
CA LEU A 88 -3.46 8.80 -0.38
C LEU A 88 -3.58 7.29 -0.55
N SER A 89 -2.74 6.69 -1.39
CA SER A 89 -2.61 5.24 -1.50
C SER A 89 -1.18 4.83 -1.18
N THR A 90 -1.01 3.89 -0.26
CA THR A 90 0.31 3.46 0.17
C THR A 90 0.29 1.99 0.59
N PHE A 91 1.36 1.26 0.25
CA PHE A 91 1.51 -0.12 0.71
C PHE A 91 1.69 -0.17 2.23
N ASP A 92 2.52 0.71 2.77
CA ASP A 92 2.86 0.76 4.19
C ASP A 92 2.66 2.16 4.75
N PHE A 93 1.95 2.25 5.87
CA PHE A 93 1.68 3.49 6.60
C PHE A 93 1.82 3.25 8.10
N ASN A 94 2.91 3.73 8.67
CA ASN A 94 3.22 3.57 10.09
C ASN A 94 2.89 4.85 10.85
N ALA A 95 2.57 4.73 12.14
CA ALA A 95 2.41 5.87 13.05
C ALA A 95 3.75 6.26 13.69
N ASP A 96 4.85 6.19 12.92
CA ASP A 96 6.15 6.74 13.28
C ASP A 96 6.18 8.26 13.06
N LYS A 97 7.32 8.92 13.22
CA LYS A 97 7.38 10.39 13.18
C LYS A 97 6.89 10.96 11.86
N SER A 98 7.40 10.45 10.73
CA SER A 98 6.94 10.91 9.41
C SER A 98 5.47 10.58 9.14
N GLY A 99 5.01 9.42 9.61
CA GLY A 99 3.61 9.05 9.53
C GLY A 99 2.70 9.94 10.37
N GLN A 100 3.13 10.33 11.58
CA GLN A 100 2.41 11.29 12.42
C GLN A 100 2.35 12.68 11.79
N ASP A 101 3.43 13.16 11.18
CA ASP A 101 3.45 14.43 10.47
C ASP A 101 2.46 14.40 9.27
N MET A 102 2.43 13.29 8.52
CA MET A 102 1.43 13.08 7.47
C MET A 102 0.00 13.04 8.01
N MET A 103 -0.24 12.32 9.13
CA MET A 103 -1.57 12.25 9.76
C MET A 103 -2.05 13.62 10.23
N ALA A 104 -1.16 14.42 10.83
CA ALA A 104 -1.47 15.77 11.28
C ALA A 104 -1.88 16.68 10.11
N SER A 105 -1.15 16.64 8.99
CA SER A 105 -1.50 17.41 7.78
C SER A 105 -2.81 16.93 7.13
N LEU A 106 -3.06 15.61 7.11
CA LEU A 106 -4.33 15.06 6.62
C LEU A 106 -5.51 15.49 7.49
N LEU A 107 -5.34 15.47 8.81
CA LEU A 107 -6.36 15.94 9.76
C LEU A 107 -6.61 17.45 9.58
N HIS A 108 -5.55 18.25 9.48
CA HIS A 108 -5.66 19.69 9.24
C HIS A 108 -6.37 20.01 7.91
N ALA A 109 -6.12 19.22 6.85
CA ALA A 109 -6.87 19.34 5.60
C ALA A 109 -8.36 19.00 5.80
N ALA A 110 -8.65 17.92 6.53
CA ALA A 110 -10.03 17.53 6.85
C ALA A 110 -10.78 18.58 7.67
N ASP A 111 -10.11 19.24 8.63
CA ASP A 111 -10.65 20.37 9.42
C ASP A 111 -11.03 21.56 8.52
N ARG A 112 -10.33 21.75 7.39
CA ARG A 112 -10.69 22.77 6.37
C ARG A 112 -11.85 22.35 5.47
N GLY A 113 -12.42 21.15 5.66
CA GLY A 113 -13.52 20.61 4.85
C GLY A 113 -13.07 19.75 3.65
N VAL A 114 -11.77 19.47 3.51
CA VAL A 114 -11.24 18.63 2.43
C VAL A 114 -11.62 17.17 2.65
N SER A 115 -12.11 16.51 1.59
CA SER A 115 -12.41 15.06 1.62
C SER A 115 -11.13 14.24 1.57
N VAL A 116 -10.78 13.55 2.64
CA VAL A 116 -9.56 12.74 2.75
C VAL A 116 -9.87 11.26 2.61
N ARG A 117 -9.31 10.62 1.58
CA ARG A 117 -9.46 9.20 1.30
C ARG A 117 -8.11 8.50 1.34
N ILE A 118 -7.97 7.55 2.26
CA ILE A 118 -6.74 6.80 2.48
C ILE A 118 -6.97 5.33 2.15
N LEU A 119 -6.11 4.75 1.32
CA LEU A 119 -6.09 3.35 0.99
C LEU A 119 -4.75 2.75 1.41
N VAL A 120 -4.79 1.74 2.28
CA VAL A 120 -3.60 1.04 2.79
C VAL A 120 -3.68 -0.43 2.45
N ASP A 121 -2.56 -1.07 2.13
CA ASP A 121 -2.53 -2.52 1.89
C ASP A 121 -2.95 -3.32 3.12
N GLY A 122 -3.49 -4.52 2.88
CA GLY A 122 -4.01 -5.39 3.93
C GLY A 122 -2.98 -5.86 4.95
N ILE A 123 -1.68 -5.90 4.61
CA ILE A 123 -0.61 -6.25 5.55
C ILE A 123 -0.41 -5.09 6.55
N SER A 124 -0.13 -3.89 6.07
CA SER A 124 0.01 -2.71 6.94
C SER A 124 -1.31 -2.40 7.66
N GLY A 125 -2.45 -2.59 6.97
CA GLY A 125 -3.77 -2.47 7.60
C GLY A 125 -3.96 -3.38 8.82
N PHE A 126 -3.39 -4.58 8.79
CA PHE A 126 -3.44 -5.54 9.90
C PHE A 126 -2.42 -5.23 10.99
N LEU A 127 -1.18 -4.93 10.61
CA LEU A 127 -0.05 -4.74 11.53
C LEU A 127 -0.08 -3.36 12.20
N ASP A 128 -0.33 -2.30 11.40
CA ASP A 128 -0.05 -0.93 11.80
C ASP A 128 -1.32 -0.09 12.02
N VAL A 129 -2.38 -0.30 11.22
CA VAL A 129 -3.55 0.58 11.18
C VAL A 129 -4.64 0.15 12.17
N LYS A 130 -5.04 -1.12 12.13
CA LYS A 130 -6.31 -1.61 12.71
C LYS A 130 -6.50 -1.37 14.20
N ARG A 131 -5.43 -1.34 15.00
CA ARG A 131 -5.49 -1.17 16.47
C ARG A 131 -4.70 0.03 16.96
N ASN A 132 -4.23 0.86 16.05
CA ASN A 132 -3.38 1.98 16.39
C ASN A 132 -4.24 3.21 16.71
N PRO A 133 -4.06 3.86 17.88
CA PRO A 133 -4.87 4.99 18.31
C PRO A 133 -4.74 6.21 17.40
N TRP A 134 -3.60 6.44 16.75
CA TRP A 134 -3.40 7.52 15.81
C TRP A 134 -4.31 7.39 14.58
N PHE A 135 -4.39 6.17 14.02
CA PHE A 135 -5.30 5.91 12.90
C PHE A 135 -6.76 5.96 13.31
N GLN A 136 -7.09 5.54 14.53
CA GLN A 136 -8.46 5.66 15.05
C GLN A 136 -8.85 7.11 15.23
N ALA A 137 -7.96 7.95 15.76
CA ALA A 137 -8.19 9.39 15.90
C ALA A 137 -8.39 10.05 14.51
N LEU A 138 -7.52 9.74 13.54
CA LEU A 138 -7.65 10.25 12.18
C LEU A 138 -8.97 9.81 11.52
N ALA A 139 -9.34 8.52 11.68
CA ALA A 139 -10.56 7.96 11.11
C ALA A 139 -11.85 8.45 11.81
N SER A 140 -11.77 9.06 12.98
CA SER A 140 -12.94 9.61 13.68
C SER A 140 -13.43 10.94 13.10
N HIS A 141 -12.63 11.59 12.25
CA HIS A 141 -13.04 12.83 11.58
C HIS A 141 -14.00 12.52 10.43
N GLU A 142 -15.11 13.26 10.32
CA GLU A 142 -16.18 13.02 9.34
C GLU A 142 -15.72 13.08 7.88
N ASN A 143 -14.73 13.93 7.57
CA ASN A 143 -14.16 14.10 6.24
C ASN A 143 -13.05 13.09 5.92
N VAL A 144 -12.72 12.14 6.82
CA VAL A 144 -11.67 11.16 6.64
C VAL A 144 -12.24 9.76 6.44
N SER A 145 -11.81 9.07 5.40
CA SER A 145 -12.13 7.67 5.14
C SER A 145 -10.86 6.85 4.95
N ILE A 146 -10.62 5.90 5.85
CA ILE A 146 -9.51 4.95 5.74
C ILE A 146 -10.06 3.60 5.30
N ARG A 147 -9.55 3.07 4.20
CA ARG A 147 -9.89 1.74 3.69
C ARG A 147 -8.67 0.84 3.60
N ILE A 148 -8.88 -0.44 3.89
CA ILE A 148 -7.83 -1.45 3.82
C ILE A 148 -8.08 -2.29 2.56
N TYR A 149 -7.12 -2.28 1.65
CA TYR A 149 -7.15 -3.09 0.44
C TYR A 149 -6.90 -4.55 0.79
N ASN A 150 -7.80 -5.42 0.37
CA ASN A 150 -7.71 -6.87 0.52
C ASN A 150 -7.20 -7.30 1.93
N PRO A 151 -8.00 -7.09 2.99
CA PRO A 151 -7.61 -7.43 4.36
C PRO A 151 -7.17 -8.88 4.49
N ILE A 152 -6.22 -9.15 5.39
CA ILE A 152 -5.70 -10.49 5.66
C ILE A 152 -6.84 -11.43 6.09
N ASN A 153 -7.04 -12.49 5.31
CA ASN A 153 -8.01 -13.54 5.59
C ASN A 153 -7.40 -14.92 5.26
N LEU A 154 -7.03 -15.67 6.28
CA LEU A 154 -6.39 -16.98 6.13
C LEU A 154 -7.32 -18.02 5.49
N LEU A 155 -8.64 -17.82 5.55
CA LEU A 155 -9.60 -18.69 4.88
C LEU A 155 -9.68 -18.48 3.36
N LYS A 156 -9.03 -17.42 2.85
CA LYS A 156 -8.94 -17.08 1.43
C LYS A 156 -7.50 -17.01 0.96
N PRO A 157 -6.76 -18.14 0.94
CA PRO A 157 -5.31 -18.15 0.67
C PRO A 157 -4.93 -17.48 -0.67
N ARG A 158 -5.75 -17.63 -1.70
CA ARG A 158 -5.52 -16.97 -3.01
C ARG A 158 -5.45 -15.45 -2.92
N ASN A 159 -6.19 -14.85 -2.00
CA ASN A 159 -6.22 -13.39 -1.82
C ASN A 159 -5.01 -12.88 -1.03
N LEU A 160 -4.29 -13.74 -0.30
CA LEU A 160 -3.09 -13.32 0.44
C LEU A 160 -2.00 -12.77 -0.47
N GLN A 161 -1.96 -13.21 -1.73
CA GLN A 161 -0.99 -12.75 -2.73
C GLN A 161 -1.41 -11.46 -3.46
N ALA A 162 -2.69 -11.11 -3.41
CA ALA A 162 -3.19 -9.89 -4.06
C ALA A 162 -2.90 -8.68 -3.17
N ARG A 163 -1.66 -8.18 -3.23
CA ARG A 163 -1.19 -7.01 -2.47
C ARG A 163 -1.17 -5.77 -3.35
N MET A 164 -1.62 -4.66 -2.79
CA MET A 164 -1.46 -3.34 -3.39
C MET A 164 -0.05 -2.83 -3.06
N HIS A 165 0.66 -2.33 -4.05
CA HIS A 165 2.01 -1.80 -3.82
C HIS A 165 2.13 -0.35 -4.32
N ASP A 166 1.01 0.35 -4.38
CA ASP A 166 0.94 1.74 -4.78
C ASP A 166 1.52 2.67 -3.71
N LYS A 167 2.07 3.78 -4.15
CA LYS A 167 2.56 4.86 -3.30
C LYS A 167 2.36 6.18 -4.03
N TYR A 168 1.18 6.77 -3.84
CA TYR A 168 0.86 8.05 -4.45
C TYR A 168 0.01 8.94 -3.54
N VAL A 169 0.13 10.23 -3.78
CA VAL A 169 -0.75 11.27 -3.25
C VAL A 169 -1.33 12.02 -4.43
N ILE A 170 -2.64 12.19 -4.44
CA ILE A 170 -3.37 12.99 -5.43
C ILE A 170 -4.14 14.07 -4.68
N VAL A 171 -3.99 15.30 -5.11
CA VAL A 171 -4.67 16.45 -4.52
C VAL A 171 -5.46 17.16 -5.60
N ASP A 172 -6.77 17.34 -5.37
CA ASP A 172 -7.72 18.09 -6.19
C ASP A 172 -7.71 17.70 -7.68
N GLN A 173 -7.29 16.46 -7.99
CA GLN A 173 -7.11 15.98 -9.37
C GLN A 173 -6.15 16.85 -10.21
N LYS A 174 -5.31 17.65 -9.57
CA LYS A 174 -4.39 18.60 -10.21
C LYS A 174 -2.93 18.30 -9.90
N MET A 175 -2.64 17.89 -8.66
CA MET A 175 -1.30 17.58 -8.22
C MET A 175 -1.18 16.08 -7.95
N TYR A 176 -0.13 15.46 -8.49
CA TYR A 176 0.12 14.03 -8.38
C TYR A 176 1.55 13.80 -7.92
N LEU A 177 1.73 13.12 -6.82
CA LEU A 177 3.02 12.64 -6.35
C LEU A 177 3.04 11.12 -6.42
N LEU A 178 3.89 10.57 -7.29
CA LEU A 178 4.04 9.14 -7.52
C LEU A 178 5.46 8.71 -7.19
N GLY A 179 5.65 7.54 -6.62
CA GLY A 179 7.01 7.08 -6.35
C GLY A 179 7.08 5.70 -5.67
N GLY A 180 8.29 5.38 -5.19
CA GLY A 180 8.57 4.14 -4.47
C GLY A 180 8.49 4.26 -2.94
N ARG A 181 8.24 5.46 -2.39
CA ARG A 181 8.34 5.74 -0.96
C ARG A 181 7.03 5.43 -0.22
N ASN A 182 7.10 4.53 0.76
CA ASN A 182 6.02 4.31 1.73
C ASN A 182 5.93 5.48 2.72
N THR A 183 4.86 5.52 3.51
CA THR A 183 4.65 6.56 4.53
C THR A 183 5.22 6.09 5.87
N THR A 184 6.53 6.08 5.95
CA THR A 184 7.31 5.65 7.13
C THR A 184 8.63 6.40 7.21
N ASN A 185 9.26 6.46 8.39
CA ASN A 185 10.57 7.09 8.63
C ASN A 185 11.69 6.51 7.74
N LEU A 186 11.52 5.27 7.25
CA LEU A 186 12.51 4.66 6.36
C LEU A 186 12.61 5.37 5.00
N PHE A 187 11.52 6.01 4.57
CA PHE A 187 11.41 6.58 3.23
C PHE A 187 11.11 8.08 3.20
N LEU A 188 10.72 8.66 4.33
CA LEU A 188 10.31 10.06 4.43
C LEU A 188 11.02 10.75 5.60
N GLY A 189 11.53 11.97 5.34
CA GLY A 189 12.27 12.74 6.33
C GLY A 189 13.68 12.20 6.57
N ASP A 190 14.36 12.77 7.54
CA ASP A 190 15.73 12.41 7.95
C ASP A 190 15.77 11.57 9.24
N TYR A 191 14.64 11.10 9.70
CA TYR A 191 14.50 10.41 10.99
C TYR A 191 15.32 9.11 11.09
N SER A 192 15.61 8.46 9.97
CA SER A 192 16.44 7.25 9.92
C SER A 192 17.94 7.56 9.91
N LEU A 193 18.34 8.78 9.53
CA LEU A 193 19.74 9.20 9.44
C LEU A 193 20.32 9.61 10.79
N SER A 194 19.48 10.00 11.76
CA SER A 194 19.93 10.41 13.09
C SER A 194 20.71 9.32 13.84
N LEU A 195 20.48 8.06 13.53
CA LEU A 195 21.22 6.93 14.11
C LEU A 195 22.57 6.67 13.42
N ILE A 196 22.75 7.14 12.18
CA ILE A 196 24.00 6.97 11.41
C ILE A 196 24.98 8.08 11.75
N HIS A 197 24.52 9.30 12.01
CA HIS A 197 25.36 10.43 12.36
C HIS A 197 25.98 10.36 13.78
N ILE A 198 25.48 9.50 14.66
CA ILE A 198 26.04 9.30 16.01
C ILE A 198 27.33 8.45 15.97
N SER A 199 27.65 7.79 14.86
CA SER A 199 28.78 6.87 14.77
C SER A 199 29.97 7.38 13.95
N GLU A 200 29.95 8.58 13.39
CA GLU A 200 31.15 9.15 12.75
C GLU A 200 32.05 9.81 13.81
N PRO A 201 33.27 9.28 14.02
CA PRO A 201 34.24 9.97 14.84
C PRO A 201 34.68 11.25 14.12
N THR A 202 34.47 12.40 14.76
CA THR A 202 35.06 13.66 14.33
C THR A 202 36.58 13.51 14.20
N ARG A 203 37.08 13.44 12.96
CA ARG A 203 38.50 13.62 12.68
C ARG A 203 38.81 15.09 12.88
N HIS A 204 39.53 15.36 13.97
CA HIS A 204 40.28 16.59 14.16
C HIS A 204 41.58 16.54 13.38
#